data_41f6b8d82ffe197f89b3d10db6c9997c
#
_entry.id   41f6b8d82ffe197f89b3d10db6c9997c
#
_cell.length_a   1.000
_cell.length_b   1.000
_cell.length_c   1.000
_cell.angle_alpha   90.00
_cell.angle_beta   90.00
_cell.angle_gamma   90.00
#
_symmetry.space_group_name_H-M   'P 1'
#
loop_
_entity.id
_entity.type
_entity.pdbx_description
1 polymer ?
#
loop_
_entity_poly.entity_id
_entity_poly.type
_entity_poly.pdbx_seq_one_letter_code
_entity_poly.pdbx_strand_id
1 'polypeptide(L)'
;DTYDKGNGELGFKWVDTENVFAVAYDVPVPGYKNQTVNNLRLWQAKAAIDFEFSDFNKGNYVESVAKKNDSENISKVLYPNDTYVEGKFLRLKQQYFFVSVTLQDIIRKYKIGHTTFDKFSEKTCIQLNDTHPVVAIPELMRILIDDENHSWEQAWGITSKTFAYTNHTVVPEALE
;
A
#
# COMPACT_ATOMS: atom_id res chain seq x y z
N ASP A 1 14.66 10.90 6.64
CA ASP A 1 15.78 11.79 6.31
C ASP A 1 15.51 12.55 5.02
N THR A 2 16.12 13.73 4.92
CA THR A 2 16.11 14.53 3.69
C THR A 2 17.51 14.52 3.07
N TYR A 3 17.55 14.59 1.73
CA TYR A 3 18.81 14.71 0.97
C TYR A 3 18.63 15.71 -0.19
N ASP A 4 19.73 16.33 -0.62
CA ASP A 4 19.73 17.19 -1.81
C ASP A 4 19.76 16.33 -3.08
N LYS A 5 18.82 16.55 -4.00
CA LYS A 5 18.76 15.89 -5.31
C LYS A 5 19.82 16.43 -6.31
N GLY A 6 20.61 17.42 -5.93
CA GLY A 6 21.65 18.03 -6.75
C GLY A 6 21.18 19.18 -7.65
N ASN A 7 19.93 19.56 -7.58
CA ASN A 7 19.32 20.69 -8.33
C ASN A 7 18.69 21.75 -7.41
N GLY A 8 18.97 21.68 -6.10
CA GLY A 8 18.37 22.54 -5.08
C GLY A 8 17.00 22.07 -4.59
N GLU A 9 16.54 20.91 -5.03
CA GLU A 9 15.33 20.24 -4.52
C GLU A 9 15.70 19.24 -3.43
N LEU A 10 14.81 19.13 -2.42
CA LEU A 10 14.93 18.14 -1.36
C LEU A 10 14.27 16.83 -1.78
N GLY A 11 15.01 15.74 -1.63
CA GLY A 11 14.48 14.38 -1.64
C GLY A 11 14.18 13.89 -0.23
N PHE A 12 13.29 12.93 -0.11
CA PHE A 12 12.89 12.32 1.16
C PHE A 12 13.17 10.81 1.12
N LYS A 13 13.74 10.31 2.19
CA LYS A 13 13.96 8.87 2.37
C LYS A 13 13.42 8.45 3.73
N TRP A 14 12.59 7.45 3.74
CA TRP A 14 12.13 6.82 4.97
C TRP A 14 13.28 6.06 5.62
N VAL A 15 13.44 6.24 6.92
CA VAL A 15 14.45 5.59 7.76
C VAL A 15 13.75 4.93 8.94
N ASP A 16 14.43 4.03 9.60
CA ASP A 16 13.88 3.26 10.74
C ASP A 16 12.57 2.55 10.40
N THR A 17 12.52 1.98 9.20
CA THR A 17 11.35 1.28 8.66
C THR A 17 11.45 -0.22 8.91
N GLU A 18 10.29 -0.84 9.04
CA GLU A 18 10.15 -2.30 9.04
C GLU A 18 9.64 -2.78 7.69
N ASN A 19 10.31 -3.80 7.14
CA ASN A 19 9.90 -4.39 5.87
C ASN A 19 8.83 -5.46 6.11
N VAL A 20 7.71 -5.33 5.42
CA VAL A 20 6.65 -6.33 5.39
C VAL A 20 6.46 -6.82 3.97
N PHE A 21 6.58 -8.13 3.74
CA PHE A 21 6.31 -8.73 2.45
C PHE A 21 4.80 -8.91 2.23
N ALA A 22 4.38 -8.78 0.98
CA ALA A 22 3.02 -9.06 0.56
C ALA A 22 2.98 -10.27 -0.36
N VAL A 23 2.17 -11.26 -0.01
CA VAL A 23 1.88 -12.41 -0.87
C VAL A 23 0.52 -12.22 -1.52
N ALA A 24 0.50 -12.30 -2.85
CA ALA A 24 -0.72 -12.15 -3.63
C ALA A 24 -1.47 -13.48 -3.76
N TYR A 25 -2.78 -13.44 -3.56
CA TYR A 25 -3.71 -14.54 -3.83
C TYR A 25 -4.75 -14.08 -4.84
N ASP A 26 -4.84 -14.78 -5.95
CA ASP A 26 -5.78 -14.47 -7.02
C ASP A 26 -6.92 -15.47 -7.06
N VAL A 27 -8.15 -14.95 -7.04
CA VAL A 27 -9.36 -15.74 -7.28
C VAL A 27 -9.90 -15.35 -8.66
N PRO A 28 -9.88 -16.26 -9.64
CA PRO A 28 -10.39 -15.96 -10.98
C PRO A 28 -11.91 -15.85 -10.97
N VAL A 29 -12.43 -14.83 -11.66
CA VAL A 29 -13.86 -14.59 -11.85
C VAL A 29 -14.15 -14.62 -13.36
N PRO A 30 -14.56 -15.78 -13.91
CA PRO A 30 -14.86 -15.90 -15.33
C PRO A 30 -16.14 -15.17 -15.71
N GLY A 31 -16.11 -14.51 -16.86
CA GLY A 31 -17.28 -13.87 -17.45
C GLY A 31 -18.27 -14.90 -18.02
N TYR A 32 -19.58 -14.55 -17.98
CA TYR A 32 -20.61 -15.43 -18.51
C TYR A 32 -20.55 -15.49 -20.04
N LYS A 33 -20.37 -16.69 -20.59
CA LYS A 33 -20.31 -16.97 -22.03
C LYS A 33 -19.36 -16.08 -22.86
N ASN A 34 -18.24 -15.64 -22.26
CA ASN A 34 -17.16 -14.90 -22.94
C ASN A 34 -15.79 -15.40 -22.50
N GLN A 35 -14.72 -14.84 -23.10
CA GLN A 35 -13.34 -15.25 -22.80
C GLN A 35 -12.67 -14.35 -21.75
N THR A 36 -13.39 -13.42 -21.11
CA THR A 36 -12.85 -12.53 -20.11
C THR A 36 -12.81 -13.24 -18.75
N VAL A 37 -11.68 -13.17 -18.08
CA VAL A 37 -11.53 -13.60 -16.70
C VAL A 37 -10.96 -12.43 -15.91
N ASN A 38 -11.73 -11.93 -14.96
CA ASN A 38 -11.25 -10.94 -13.99
C ASN A 38 -10.65 -11.65 -12.76
N ASN A 39 -9.80 -10.95 -12.04
CA ASN A 39 -9.21 -11.47 -10.81
C ASN A 39 -9.68 -10.64 -9.61
N LEU A 40 -10.07 -11.34 -8.55
CA LEU A 40 -10.11 -10.77 -7.23
C LEU A 40 -8.74 -11.02 -6.58
N ARG A 41 -7.94 -9.95 -6.38
CA ARG A 41 -6.63 -10.04 -5.74
C ARG A 41 -6.73 -9.72 -4.27
N LEU A 42 -6.25 -10.64 -3.45
CA LEU A 42 -6.12 -10.51 -2.01
C LEU A 42 -4.65 -10.53 -1.62
N TRP A 43 -4.32 -9.84 -0.52
CA TRP A 43 -2.96 -9.73 -0.04
C TRP A 43 -2.83 -10.31 1.37
N GLN A 44 -1.76 -11.06 1.60
CA GLN A 44 -1.35 -11.50 2.92
C GLN A 44 -0.03 -10.85 3.30
N ALA A 45 0.02 -10.26 4.48
CA ALA A 45 1.26 -9.76 5.05
C ALA A 45 2.13 -10.90 5.58
N LYS A 46 3.42 -10.84 5.30
CA LYS A 46 4.45 -11.77 5.79
C LYS A 46 5.63 -10.99 6.35
N ALA A 47 6.19 -11.48 7.42
CA ALA A 47 7.41 -10.93 7.98
C ALA A 47 8.61 -11.14 7.05
N ALA A 48 9.54 -10.20 7.06
CA ALA A 48 10.82 -10.33 6.37
C ALA A 48 11.76 -11.31 7.09
N ILE A 49 11.59 -11.46 8.40
CA ILE A 49 12.37 -12.34 9.28
C ILE A 49 11.40 -13.18 10.12
N ASP A 50 11.62 -14.50 10.15
CA ASP A 50 10.75 -15.40 10.88
C ASP A 50 10.94 -15.32 12.41
N PHE A 51 12.16 -15.08 12.87
CA PHE A 51 12.46 -14.83 14.27
C PHE A 51 13.87 -14.22 14.46
N GLU A 52 14.07 -13.53 15.59
CA GLU A 52 15.34 -12.92 15.97
C GLU A 52 16.17 -13.92 16.80
N PHE A 53 17.17 -14.51 16.16
CA PHE A 53 18.02 -15.52 16.77
C PHE A 53 18.79 -14.99 18.00
N SER A 54 19.18 -13.71 17.98
CA SER A 54 19.90 -13.09 19.11
C SER A 54 19.03 -13.02 20.38
N ASP A 55 17.74 -12.74 20.23
CA ASP A 55 16.81 -12.68 21.36
C ASP A 55 16.46 -14.07 21.86
N PHE A 56 16.26 -15.02 20.93
CA PHE A 56 16.03 -16.41 21.28
C PHE A 56 17.16 -16.98 22.15
N ASN A 57 18.43 -16.76 21.77
CA ASN A 57 19.59 -17.25 22.51
C ASN A 57 19.75 -16.61 23.90
N LYS A 58 19.16 -15.45 24.16
CA LYS A 58 19.10 -14.80 25.47
C LYS A 58 17.93 -15.29 26.32
N GLY A 59 17.11 -16.20 25.81
CA GLY A 59 15.90 -16.70 26.48
C GLY A 59 14.67 -15.81 26.31
N ASN A 60 14.74 -14.76 25.46
CA ASN A 60 13.65 -13.85 25.16
C ASN A 60 12.76 -14.44 24.03
N TYR A 61 12.11 -15.55 24.29
CA TYR A 61 11.39 -16.32 23.28
C TYR A 61 10.18 -15.57 22.69
N VAL A 62 9.51 -14.76 23.49
CA VAL A 62 8.37 -13.95 23.05
C VAL A 62 8.84 -12.83 22.12
N GLU A 63 9.85 -12.12 22.52
CA GLU A 63 10.46 -11.00 21.77
C GLU A 63 11.05 -11.49 20.45
N SER A 64 11.60 -12.71 20.43
CA SER A 64 12.20 -13.28 19.22
C SER A 64 11.22 -13.49 18.07
N VAL A 65 9.92 -13.59 18.34
CA VAL A 65 8.84 -13.73 17.34
C VAL A 65 7.92 -12.51 17.26
N ALA A 66 8.16 -11.47 18.07
CA ALA A 66 7.28 -10.30 18.15
C ALA A 66 7.15 -9.59 16.79
N LYS A 67 8.26 -9.29 16.13
CA LYS A 67 8.29 -8.63 14.81
C LYS A 67 7.54 -9.42 13.74
N LYS A 68 7.67 -10.76 13.76
CA LYS A 68 6.90 -11.64 12.88
C LYS A 68 5.41 -11.49 13.12
N ASN A 69 5.00 -11.58 14.37
CA ASN A 69 3.59 -11.47 14.74
C ASN A 69 3.00 -10.11 14.38
N ASP A 70 3.74 -9.01 14.62
CA ASP A 70 3.30 -7.66 14.29
C ASP A 70 3.10 -7.49 12.78
N SER A 71 4.02 -7.99 11.97
CA SER A 71 3.89 -7.95 10.51
C SER A 71 2.70 -8.78 10.02
N GLU A 72 2.55 -10.01 10.50
CA GLU A 72 1.48 -10.90 10.05
C GLU A 72 0.10 -10.47 10.54
N ASN A 73 0.01 -9.81 11.70
CA ASN A 73 -1.24 -9.27 12.25
C ASN A 73 -1.88 -8.23 11.32
N ILE A 74 -1.12 -7.54 10.47
CA ILE A 74 -1.64 -6.56 9.52
C ILE A 74 -2.77 -7.14 8.66
N SER A 75 -2.65 -8.39 8.21
CA SER A 75 -3.66 -9.01 7.33
C SER A 75 -4.47 -10.14 7.99
N LYS A 76 -4.32 -10.35 9.29
CA LYS A 76 -4.89 -11.52 9.97
C LYS A 76 -6.40 -11.41 10.20
N VAL A 77 -6.87 -10.23 10.57
CA VAL A 77 -8.29 -9.93 10.79
C VAL A 77 -8.60 -8.58 10.16
N LEU A 78 -9.53 -8.54 9.21
CA LEU A 78 -10.00 -7.30 8.61
C LEU A 78 -10.89 -6.52 9.58
N TYR A 79 -10.73 -5.21 9.65
CA TYR A 79 -11.45 -4.31 10.55
C TYR A 79 -11.34 -4.72 12.02
N PRO A 80 -10.15 -4.71 12.61
CA PRO A 80 -10.01 -4.94 14.04
C PRO A 80 -10.80 -3.89 14.84
N ASN A 81 -11.16 -4.24 16.06
CA ASN A 81 -11.80 -3.30 16.97
C ASN A 81 -10.90 -2.07 17.20
N ASP A 82 -11.44 -0.88 17.03
CA ASP A 82 -10.73 0.40 17.13
C ASP A 82 -11.15 1.25 18.37
N THR A 83 -11.79 0.63 19.34
CA THR A 83 -12.08 1.26 20.63
C THR A 83 -10.79 1.66 21.34
N TYR A 84 -9.73 0.88 21.17
CA TYR A 84 -8.41 1.12 21.74
C TYR A 84 -7.45 1.71 20.71
N VAL A 85 -6.43 2.42 21.18
CA VAL A 85 -5.42 3.08 20.34
C VAL A 85 -4.68 2.09 19.44
N GLU A 86 -4.37 0.92 19.97
CA GLU A 86 -3.68 -0.16 19.23
C GLU A 86 -4.50 -0.64 18.01
N GLY A 87 -5.81 -0.72 18.19
CA GLY A 87 -6.72 -1.08 17.09
C GLY A 87 -6.78 -0.01 16.00
N LYS A 88 -6.75 1.27 16.37
CA LYS A 88 -6.68 2.39 15.41
C LYS A 88 -5.38 2.35 14.61
N PHE A 89 -4.24 2.13 15.27
CA PHE A 89 -2.95 1.97 14.60
C PHE A 89 -2.94 0.77 13.66
N LEU A 90 -3.49 -0.38 14.09
CA LEU A 90 -3.55 -1.55 13.24
C LEU A 90 -4.43 -1.31 12.01
N ARG A 91 -5.57 -0.65 12.14
CA ARG A 91 -6.42 -0.26 11.00
C ARG A 91 -5.70 0.66 10.03
N LEU A 92 -4.95 1.64 10.51
CA LEU A 92 -4.15 2.51 9.66
C LEU A 92 -3.04 1.72 8.93
N LYS A 93 -2.35 0.82 9.63
CA LYS A 93 -1.36 -0.09 9.03
C LYS A 93 -1.99 -0.96 7.92
N GLN A 94 -3.20 -1.49 8.15
CA GLN A 94 -3.94 -2.25 7.14
C GLN A 94 -4.24 -1.41 5.90
N GLN A 95 -4.78 -0.22 6.07
CA GLN A 95 -5.11 0.68 4.97
C GLN A 95 -3.85 0.98 4.13
N TYR A 96 -2.76 1.37 4.79
CA TYR A 96 -1.50 1.66 4.11
C TYR A 96 -0.93 0.43 3.41
N PHE A 97 -0.87 -0.73 4.09
CA PHE A 97 -0.37 -1.97 3.53
C PHE A 97 -1.10 -2.35 2.24
N PHE A 98 -2.43 -2.40 2.27
CA PHE A 98 -3.21 -2.83 1.10
C PHE A 98 -3.11 -1.86 -0.08
N VAL A 99 -3.09 -0.56 0.15
CA VAL A 99 -2.94 0.40 -0.95
C VAL A 99 -1.52 0.40 -1.51
N SER A 100 -0.51 0.36 -0.66
CA SER A 100 0.89 0.40 -1.10
C SER A 100 1.25 -0.83 -1.93
N VAL A 101 0.92 -2.04 -1.48
CA VAL A 101 1.19 -3.27 -2.24
C VAL A 101 0.43 -3.32 -3.57
N THR A 102 -0.82 -2.81 -3.57
CA THR A 102 -1.63 -2.75 -4.79
C THR A 102 -1.05 -1.77 -5.81
N LEU A 103 -0.67 -0.58 -5.37
CA LEU A 103 -0.04 0.42 -6.24
C LEU A 103 1.30 -0.07 -6.80
N GLN A 104 2.14 -0.66 -5.96
CA GLN A 104 3.41 -1.25 -6.40
C GLN A 104 3.20 -2.35 -7.46
N ASP A 105 2.21 -3.24 -7.29
CA ASP A 105 1.90 -4.27 -8.28
C ASP A 105 1.34 -3.69 -9.59
N ILE A 106 0.49 -2.68 -9.53
CA ILE A 106 -0.03 -1.96 -10.70
C ILE A 106 1.11 -1.30 -11.46
N ILE A 107 1.97 -0.56 -10.77
CA ILE A 107 3.14 0.10 -11.38
C ILE A 107 4.10 -0.92 -11.97
N ARG A 108 4.41 -1.98 -11.26
CA ARG A 108 5.25 -3.07 -11.75
C ARG A 108 4.70 -3.67 -13.06
N LYS A 109 3.40 -3.93 -13.12
CA LYS A 109 2.74 -4.43 -14.34
C LYS A 109 2.76 -3.41 -15.46
N TYR A 110 2.51 -2.16 -15.17
CA TYR A 110 2.54 -1.08 -16.15
C TYR A 110 3.94 -0.96 -16.79
N LYS A 111 4.99 -1.01 -15.98
CA LYS A 111 6.40 -0.91 -16.43
C LYS A 111 6.86 -2.08 -17.31
N ILE A 112 6.15 -3.20 -17.39
CA ILE A 112 6.46 -4.28 -18.34
C ILE A 112 6.34 -3.81 -19.79
N GLY A 113 5.37 -2.94 -20.09
CA GLY A 113 5.11 -2.46 -21.44
C GLY A 113 5.36 -0.98 -21.67
N HIS A 114 5.77 -0.23 -20.63
CA HIS A 114 5.94 1.21 -20.70
C HIS A 114 7.22 1.65 -19.97
N THR A 115 7.96 2.55 -20.59
CA THR A 115 9.20 3.14 -20.04
C THR A 115 8.98 4.47 -19.35
N THR A 116 7.85 5.14 -19.61
CA THR A 116 7.47 6.43 -19.02
C THR A 116 6.07 6.35 -18.42
N PHE A 117 5.71 7.30 -17.57
CA PHE A 117 4.39 7.37 -16.92
C PHE A 117 3.36 8.23 -17.68
N ASP A 118 3.69 8.75 -18.88
CA ASP A 118 2.83 9.65 -19.65
C ASP A 118 1.43 9.09 -19.91
N LYS A 119 1.33 7.77 -20.07
CA LYS A 119 0.06 7.07 -20.33
C LYS A 119 -0.49 6.32 -19.12
N PHE A 120 0.08 6.53 -17.93
CA PHE A 120 -0.33 5.77 -16.75
C PHE A 120 -1.83 5.94 -16.45
N SER A 121 -2.31 7.18 -16.39
CA SER A 121 -3.73 7.47 -16.12
C SER A 121 -4.68 7.08 -17.25
N GLU A 122 -4.20 6.87 -18.48
CA GLU A 122 -4.99 6.33 -19.58
C GLU A 122 -5.17 4.80 -19.49
N LYS A 123 -4.22 4.12 -18.86
CA LYS A 123 -4.17 2.66 -18.74
C LYS A 123 -4.59 2.15 -17.37
N THR A 124 -4.65 3.03 -16.37
CA THR A 124 -4.94 2.68 -14.98
C THR A 124 -6.01 3.61 -14.44
N CYS A 125 -7.13 3.02 -14.03
CA CYS A 125 -8.20 3.71 -13.33
C CYS A 125 -8.48 2.94 -12.04
N ILE A 126 -8.43 3.64 -10.90
CA ILE A 126 -8.61 3.04 -9.57
C ILE A 126 -9.83 3.67 -8.92
N GLN A 127 -10.84 2.86 -8.66
CA GLN A 127 -12.01 3.27 -7.89
C GLN A 127 -11.74 3.10 -6.40
N LEU A 128 -11.74 4.19 -5.66
CA LEU A 128 -11.65 4.17 -4.20
C LEU A 128 -13.05 3.98 -3.62
N ASN A 129 -13.23 2.88 -2.92
CA ASN A 129 -14.50 2.48 -2.35
C ASN A 129 -14.57 2.96 -0.89
N ASP A 130 -15.22 4.09 -0.66
CA ASP A 130 -15.22 4.83 0.59
C ASP A 130 -13.83 5.40 0.99
N THR A 131 -13.69 5.91 2.20
CA THR A 131 -12.44 6.53 2.72
C THR A 131 -11.37 5.51 3.11
N HIS A 132 -11.71 4.23 3.22
CA HIS A 132 -10.79 3.19 3.66
C HIS A 132 -9.48 3.13 2.85
N PRO A 133 -9.49 3.22 1.49
CA PRO A 133 -8.29 3.22 0.69
C PRO A 133 -7.80 4.62 0.29
N VAL A 134 -8.31 5.71 0.85
CA VAL A 134 -8.01 7.09 0.38
C VAL A 134 -6.52 7.44 0.51
N VAL A 135 -5.79 6.81 1.41
CA VAL A 135 -4.34 6.96 1.55
C VAL A 135 -3.56 6.52 0.29
N ALA A 136 -4.24 5.86 -0.67
CA ALA A 136 -3.69 5.55 -1.98
C ALA A 136 -3.29 6.81 -2.78
N ILE A 137 -3.97 7.93 -2.57
CA ILE A 137 -3.67 9.19 -3.26
C ILE A 137 -2.28 9.71 -2.86
N PRO A 138 -1.99 9.97 -1.58
CA PRO A 138 -0.65 10.39 -1.18
C PRO A 138 0.42 9.30 -1.39
N GLU A 139 0.07 8.02 -1.31
CA GLU A 139 1.05 6.95 -1.57
C GLU A 139 1.45 6.90 -3.05
N LEU A 140 0.52 7.09 -4.00
CA LEU A 140 0.90 7.20 -5.41
C LEU A 140 1.78 8.42 -5.67
N MET A 141 1.48 9.56 -5.03
CA MET A 141 2.34 10.75 -5.09
C MET A 141 3.74 10.44 -4.57
N ARG A 142 3.86 9.79 -3.41
CA ARG A 142 5.15 9.41 -2.84
C ARG A 142 5.95 8.51 -3.80
N ILE A 143 5.33 7.46 -4.33
CA ILE A 143 6.01 6.54 -5.27
C ILE A 143 6.50 7.30 -6.50
N LEU A 144 5.65 8.14 -7.09
CA LEU A 144 6.04 8.89 -8.30
C LEU A 144 7.16 9.89 -8.02
N ILE A 145 7.17 10.56 -6.86
CA ILE A 145 8.16 11.59 -6.53
C ILE A 145 9.46 10.95 -5.99
N ASP A 146 9.35 10.03 -5.02
CA ASP A 146 10.52 9.53 -4.29
C ASP A 146 11.18 8.34 -5.00
N ASP A 147 10.37 7.44 -5.58
CA ASP A 147 10.87 6.20 -6.20
C ASP A 147 11.08 6.36 -7.72
N GLU A 148 10.20 7.14 -8.40
CA GLU A 148 10.23 7.31 -9.86
C GLU A 148 10.77 8.69 -10.30
N ASN A 149 11.18 9.55 -9.36
CA ASN A 149 11.84 10.85 -9.59
C ASN A 149 11.03 11.85 -10.45
N HIS A 150 9.71 11.85 -10.34
CA HIS A 150 8.86 12.88 -10.95
C HIS A 150 8.84 14.16 -10.12
N SER A 151 8.59 15.31 -10.77
CA SER A 151 8.25 16.54 -10.05
C SER A 151 6.86 16.42 -9.40
N TRP A 152 6.59 17.30 -8.44
CA TRP A 152 5.26 17.36 -7.81
C TRP A 152 4.14 17.55 -8.82
N GLU A 153 4.33 18.45 -9.79
CA GLU A 153 3.33 18.77 -10.82
C GLU A 153 3.08 17.59 -11.75
N GLN A 154 4.13 16.88 -12.13
CA GLN A 154 4.01 15.67 -12.95
C GLN A 154 3.27 14.56 -12.19
N ALA A 155 3.68 14.28 -10.95
CA ALA A 155 3.06 13.29 -10.09
C ALA A 155 1.58 13.62 -9.84
N TRP A 156 1.24 14.90 -9.55
CA TRP A 156 -0.14 15.33 -9.36
C TRP A 156 -0.97 15.22 -10.64
N GLY A 157 -0.39 15.58 -11.80
CA GLY A 157 -1.04 15.45 -13.11
C GLY A 157 -1.42 14.01 -13.47
N ILE A 158 -0.64 13.02 -12.99
CA ILE A 158 -0.93 11.59 -13.11
C ILE A 158 -1.96 11.17 -12.07
N THR A 159 -1.70 11.45 -10.80
CA THR A 159 -2.49 11.00 -9.66
C THR A 159 -3.94 11.49 -9.73
N SER A 160 -4.15 12.77 -10.03
CA SER A 160 -5.49 13.36 -10.11
C SER A 160 -6.38 12.78 -11.21
N LYS A 161 -5.79 12.11 -12.21
CA LYS A 161 -6.51 11.43 -13.29
C LYS A 161 -6.64 9.93 -13.11
N THR A 162 -5.95 9.36 -12.12
CA THR A 162 -5.91 7.91 -11.89
C THR A 162 -7.02 7.44 -10.98
N PHE A 163 -7.42 8.27 -10.00
CA PHE A 163 -8.39 7.88 -8.99
C PHE A 163 -9.80 8.40 -9.26
N ALA A 164 -10.77 7.57 -8.93
CA ALA A 164 -12.17 7.95 -8.75
C ALA A 164 -12.62 7.51 -7.35
N TYR A 165 -13.64 8.16 -6.80
CA TYR A 165 -14.08 7.97 -5.42
C TYR A 165 -15.59 7.70 -5.34
N THR A 166 -15.99 6.76 -4.49
CA THR A 166 -17.38 6.51 -4.14
C THR A 166 -17.57 6.64 -2.63
N ASN A 167 -18.45 7.54 -2.21
CA ASN A 167 -18.89 7.64 -0.82
C ASN A 167 -20.01 6.62 -0.54
N HIS A 168 -19.91 5.91 0.57
CA HIS A 168 -20.90 4.94 1.03
C HIS A 168 -21.59 5.35 2.34
N THR A 169 -21.23 6.49 2.94
CA THR A 169 -21.74 6.92 4.24
C THR A 169 -22.56 8.20 4.16
N VAL A 170 -23.54 8.31 5.05
CA VAL A 170 -24.29 9.55 5.30
C VAL A 170 -23.99 10.14 6.68
N VAL A 171 -23.08 9.51 7.42
CA VAL A 171 -22.71 9.93 8.77
C VAL A 171 -21.74 11.11 8.68
N PRO A 172 -22.09 12.31 9.21
CA PRO A 172 -21.25 13.51 9.09
C PRO A 172 -19.83 13.33 9.62
N GLU A 173 -19.68 12.58 10.72
CA GLU A 173 -18.39 12.33 11.37
C GLU A 173 -17.41 11.53 10.47
N ALA A 174 -17.91 10.84 9.48
CA ALA A 174 -17.07 10.13 8.50
C ALA A 174 -16.61 11.02 7.32
N LEU A 175 -17.09 12.27 7.26
CA LEU A 175 -16.77 13.24 6.23
C LEU A 175 -15.82 14.34 6.74
N GLU A 176 -15.47 14.32 8.02
CA GLU A 176 -14.48 15.18 8.65
C GLU A 176 -13.07 14.56 8.50
#